data_e83c9b15fcc7005098d1a4560e01cb6c
#
_entry.id   e83c9b15fcc7005098d1a4560e01cb6c
#
_cell.length_a   1.000
_cell.length_b   1.000
_cell.length_c   1.000
_cell.angle_alpha   90.00
_cell.angle_beta   90.00
_cell.angle_gamma   90.00
#
_symmetry.space_group_name_H-M   'P 1'
#
loop_
_entity.id
_entity.type
_entity.pdbx_description
1 polymer ?
#
loop_
_entity_poly.entity_id
_entity_poly.type
_entity_poly.pdbx_seq_one_letter_code
_entity_poly.pdbx_strand_id
1 'polypeptide(L)'
;MRSLGTLKPLQGQYLEMKNSLLPNIRIGQAALASGMSTASIRFYEQQGLLSPATRTDNGYRTYSTQDVDRLRQIRTCRSLNMSLDEVQRLLDAQAEGAEGCKMTSQVLQQHAQHIEDRIAELTRLKSHLMDLMSMCNHTPNTTCPTQAAMKDSALFIEAPTSNQRRHI
;
A
#
# COMPACT_ATOMS: atom_id res chain seq x y z
N MET A 1 -8.62 31.86 53.21
CA MET A 1 -8.90 31.57 51.80
C MET A 1 -7.72 30.75 51.24
N ARG A 2 -7.91 29.43 51.07
CA ARG A 2 -6.88 28.52 50.58
C ARG A 2 -7.15 28.30 49.07
N SER A 3 -6.13 28.64 48.25
CA SER A 3 -6.17 28.51 46.80
C SER A 3 -6.23 27.03 46.42
N LEU A 4 -7.23 26.64 45.65
CA LEU A 4 -7.37 25.33 45.04
C LEU A 4 -6.39 25.25 43.85
N GLY A 5 -5.35 24.45 44.01
CA GLY A 5 -4.38 24.14 42.92
C GLY A 5 -5.06 23.40 41.79
N THR A 6 -4.92 23.92 40.62
CA THR A 6 -5.39 23.38 39.33
C THR A 6 -4.71 22.03 39.06
N LEU A 7 -5.45 20.94 39.17
CA LEU A 7 -5.01 19.61 38.74
C LEU A 7 -4.90 19.59 37.21
N LYS A 8 -3.68 19.50 36.70
CA LYS A 8 -3.43 19.18 35.29
C LYS A 8 -3.99 17.80 34.94
N PRO A 9 -4.58 17.63 33.76
CA PRO A 9 -5.19 16.37 33.40
C PRO A 9 -4.13 15.27 33.22
N LEU A 10 -4.34 14.15 33.92
CA LEU A 10 -3.52 12.93 33.94
C LEU A 10 -3.54 12.12 32.61
N GLN A 11 -4.02 12.70 31.52
CA GLN A 11 -4.20 11.98 30.24
C GLN A 11 -2.87 11.56 29.58
N GLY A 12 -1.81 12.33 29.75
CA GLY A 12 -0.48 11.99 29.18
C GLY A 12 0.15 10.77 29.87
N GLN A 13 0.07 10.70 31.20
CA GLN A 13 0.62 9.57 31.97
C GLN A 13 -0.15 8.26 31.76
N TYR A 14 -1.47 8.32 31.49
CA TYR A 14 -2.28 7.16 31.22
C TYR A 14 -1.96 6.51 29.86
N LEU A 15 -1.60 7.32 28.88
CA LEU A 15 -1.14 6.84 27.56
C LEU A 15 0.25 6.21 27.63
N GLU A 16 1.17 6.79 28.41
CA GLU A 16 2.50 6.23 28.62
C GLU A 16 2.46 4.91 29.41
N MET A 17 1.59 4.80 30.43
CA MET A 17 1.39 3.54 31.15
C MET A 17 0.76 2.43 30.31
N LYS A 18 -0.17 2.74 29.40
CA LYS A 18 -0.71 1.76 28.46
C LYS A 18 0.34 1.26 27.48
N ASN A 19 1.26 2.10 27.06
CA ASN A 19 2.33 1.75 26.13
C ASN A 19 3.42 0.86 26.78
N SER A 20 3.62 0.96 28.10
CA SER A 20 4.62 0.15 28.82
C SER A 20 4.13 -1.28 29.16
N LEU A 21 2.83 -1.56 29.04
CA LEU A 21 2.22 -2.88 29.32
C LEU A 21 2.06 -3.75 28.06
N LEU A 22 2.40 -3.24 26.87
CA LEU A 22 2.31 -4.00 25.63
C LEU A 22 3.53 -4.92 25.48
N PRO A 23 3.35 -6.18 25.08
CA PRO A 23 4.46 -7.11 24.92
C PRO A 23 5.47 -6.57 23.91
N ASN A 24 6.75 -6.55 24.31
CA ASN A 24 7.86 -6.18 23.45
C ASN A 24 8.10 -7.30 22.41
N ILE A 25 7.44 -7.19 21.26
CA ILE A 25 7.51 -8.17 20.16
C ILE A 25 8.75 -7.87 19.33
N ARG A 26 9.69 -8.81 19.23
CA ARG A 26 10.87 -8.64 18.35
C ARG A 26 10.46 -8.67 16.89
N ILE A 27 11.24 -8.03 16.01
CA ILE A 27 10.93 -7.90 14.57
C ILE A 27 10.64 -9.26 13.90
N GLY A 28 11.33 -10.34 14.26
CA GLY A 28 11.06 -11.67 13.73
C GLY A 28 9.70 -12.23 14.14
N GLN A 29 9.28 -11.98 15.38
CA GLN A 29 7.94 -12.35 15.87
C GLN A 29 6.85 -11.48 15.24
N ALA A 30 7.09 -10.17 15.09
CA ALA A 30 6.18 -9.27 14.39
C ALA A 30 6.00 -9.67 12.92
N ALA A 31 7.08 -10.10 12.26
CA ALA A 31 7.06 -10.63 10.90
C ALA A 31 6.17 -11.88 10.78
N LEU A 32 6.37 -12.86 11.67
CA LEU A 32 5.53 -14.06 11.71
C LEU A 32 4.07 -13.73 12.01
N ALA A 33 3.81 -12.89 13.02
CA ALA A 33 2.46 -12.55 13.46
C ALA A 33 1.68 -11.72 12.42
N SER A 34 2.35 -10.88 11.63
CA SER A 34 1.74 -10.09 10.55
C SER A 34 1.74 -10.81 9.20
N GLY A 35 2.52 -11.88 9.05
CA GLY A 35 2.72 -12.57 7.79
C GLY A 35 3.54 -11.77 6.77
N MET A 36 4.43 -10.90 7.26
CA MET A 36 5.31 -10.05 6.45
C MET A 36 6.78 -10.43 6.62
N SER A 37 7.64 -9.99 5.69
CA SER A 37 9.08 -10.09 5.89
C SER A 37 9.60 -8.98 6.81
N THR A 38 10.72 -9.22 7.50
CA THR A 38 11.39 -8.19 8.30
C THR A 38 11.86 -7.00 7.45
N ALA A 39 12.18 -7.25 6.18
CA ALA A 39 12.53 -6.21 5.22
C ALA A 39 11.33 -5.30 4.92
N SER A 40 10.14 -5.89 4.70
CA SER A 40 8.90 -5.13 4.50
C SER A 40 8.55 -4.27 5.72
N ILE A 41 8.71 -4.79 6.93
CA ILE A 41 8.45 -4.02 8.16
C ILE A 41 9.34 -2.79 8.22
N ARG A 42 10.66 -2.94 7.98
CA ARG A 42 11.61 -1.82 7.95
C ARG A 42 11.28 -0.82 6.84
N PHE A 43 10.85 -1.30 5.69
CA PHE A 43 10.42 -0.44 4.60
C PHE A 43 9.22 0.43 5.01
N TYR A 44 8.20 -0.16 5.66
CA TYR A 44 7.03 0.61 6.11
C TYR A 44 7.34 1.58 7.26
N GLU A 45 8.31 1.28 8.13
CA GLU A 45 8.86 2.26 9.07
C GLU A 45 9.47 3.47 8.33
N GLN A 46 10.29 3.21 7.29
CA GLN A 46 10.93 4.26 6.50
C GLN A 46 9.94 5.10 5.70
N GLN A 47 8.84 4.48 5.26
CA GLN A 47 7.76 5.18 4.55
C GLN A 47 6.76 5.89 5.48
N GLY A 48 6.93 5.79 6.81
CA GLY A 48 6.04 6.43 7.78
C GLY A 48 4.69 5.73 7.98
N LEU A 49 4.45 4.60 7.32
CA LEU A 49 3.23 3.81 7.49
C LEU A 49 3.18 3.09 8.84
N LEU A 50 4.34 2.87 9.44
CA LEU A 50 4.50 2.31 10.78
C LEU A 50 5.36 3.26 11.61
N SER A 51 5.00 3.44 12.87
CA SER A 51 5.80 4.24 13.81
C SER A 51 7.21 3.62 13.95
N PRO A 52 8.25 4.44 14.18
CA PRO A 52 9.58 3.93 14.46
C PRO A 52 9.55 2.96 15.64
N ALA A 53 10.16 1.79 15.47
CA ALA A 53 10.22 0.79 16.52
C ALA A 53 10.88 1.32 17.79
N THR A 54 10.33 1.01 18.94
CA THR A 54 11.01 1.22 20.22
C THR A 54 12.24 0.31 20.28
N ARG A 55 13.31 0.77 20.91
CA ARG A 55 14.51 -0.05 21.11
C ARG A 55 14.62 -0.45 22.57
N THR A 56 14.97 -1.71 22.80
CA THR A 56 15.36 -2.17 24.14
C THR A 56 16.73 -1.58 24.53
N ASP A 57 17.10 -1.67 25.80
CA ASP A 57 18.42 -1.27 26.31
C ASP A 57 19.59 -1.93 25.54
N ASN A 58 19.35 -3.13 25.01
CA ASN A 58 20.29 -3.87 24.17
C ASN A 58 20.22 -3.49 22.68
N GLY A 59 19.50 -2.43 22.30
CA GLY A 59 19.45 -1.89 20.94
C GLY A 59 18.52 -2.65 19.98
N TYR A 60 17.81 -3.69 20.41
CA TYR A 60 16.90 -4.45 19.55
C TYR A 60 15.59 -3.70 19.32
N ARG A 61 15.09 -3.72 18.06
CA ARG A 61 13.78 -3.20 17.68
C ARG A 61 12.66 -4.03 18.29
N THR A 62 11.69 -3.36 18.91
CA THR A 62 10.49 -3.96 19.47
C THR A 62 9.25 -3.24 18.99
N TYR A 63 8.18 -3.99 18.84
CA TYR A 63 6.88 -3.57 18.33
C TYR A 63 5.79 -3.91 19.34
N SER A 64 4.73 -3.14 19.36
CA SER A 64 3.53 -3.40 20.13
C SER A 64 2.58 -4.34 19.39
N THR A 65 1.55 -4.84 20.07
CA THR A 65 0.43 -5.56 19.43
C THR A 65 -0.30 -4.66 18.43
N GLN A 66 -0.42 -3.37 18.72
CA GLN A 66 -1.02 -2.38 17.79
C GLN A 66 -0.20 -2.23 16.51
N ASP A 67 1.14 -2.26 16.61
CA ASP A 67 2.00 -2.24 15.42
C ASP A 67 1.80 -3.49 14.56
N VAL A 68 1.65 -4.66 15.19
CA VAL A 68 1.36 -5.91 14.47
C VAL A 68 0.00 -5.85 13.78
N ASP A 69 -1.02 -5.30 14.41
CA ASP A 69 -2.34 -5.13 13.80
C ASP A 69 -2.30 -4.12 12.66
N ARG A 70 -1.56 -3.01 12.81
CA ARG A 70 -1.31 -2.05 11.74
C ARG A 70 -0.58 -2.71 10.54
N LEU A 71 0.41 -3.56 10.80
CA LEU A 71 1.10 -4.33 9.75
C LEU A 71 0.14 -5.27 9.00
N ARG A 72 -0.78 -5.94 9.71
CA ARG A 72 -1.82 -6.79 9.08
C ARG A 72 -2.73 -5.96 8.16
N GLN A 73 -3.13 -4.77 8.59
CA GLN A 73 -3.94 -3.86 7.79
C GLN A 73 -3.19 -3.41 6.53
N ILE A 74 -1.92 -2.98 6.68
CA ILE A 74 -1.05 -2.64 5.54
C ILE A 74 -0.98 -3.82 4.56
N ARG A 75 -0.74 -5.03 5.05
CA ARG A 75 -0.69 -6.23 4.22
C ARG A 75 -1.99 -6.45 3.45
N THR A 76 -3.14 -6.31 4.11
CA THR A 76 -4.45 -6.46 3.48
C THR A 76 -4.65 -5.42 2.38
N CYS A 77 -4.39 -4.14 2.62
CA CYS A 77 -4.48 -3.09 1.62
C CYS A 77 -3.54 -3.36 0.43
N ARG A 78 -2.30 -3.79 0.70
CA ARG A 78 -1.33 -4.11 -0.36
C ARG A 78 -1.73 -5.35 -1.16
N SER A 79 -2.41 -6.33 -0.57
CA SER A 79 -2.95 -7.48 -1.33
C SER A 79 -4.08 -7.08 -2.29
N LEU A 80 -4.71 -5.93 -2.07
CA LEU A 80 -5.66 -5.30 -2.98
C LEU A 80 -4.98 -4.38 -4.00
N ASN A 81 -3.65 -4.37 -4.10
CA ASN A 81 -2.85 -3.49 -4.97
C ASN A 81 -3.00 -1.98 -4.68
N MET A 82 -3.43 -1.60 -3.48
CA MET A 82 -3.51 -0.19 -3.08
C MET A 82 -2.11 0.44 -3.01
N SER A 83 -1.98 1.69 -3.42
CA SER A 83 -0.77 2.49 -3.30
C SER A 83 -0.43 2.79 -1.83
N LEU A 84 0.82 3.20 -1.54
CA LEU A 84 1.20 3.58 -0.18
C LEU A 84 0.41 4.79 0.31
N ASP A 85 0.12 5.76 -0.58
CA ASP A 85 -0.67 6.95 -0.26
C ASP A 85 -2.14 6.59 0.09
N GLU A 86 -2.74 5.62 -0.62
CA GLU A 86 -4.08 5.12 -0.31
C GLU A 86 -4.09 4.38 1.02
N VAL A 87 -3.07 3.54 1.28
CA VAL A 87 -2.91 2.84 2.56
C VAL A 87 -2.77 3.84 3.70
N GLN A 88 -1.93 4.88 3.55
CA GLN A 88 -1.74 5.92 4.56
C GLN A 88 -3.07 6.61 4.88
N ARG A 89 -3.82 7.05 3.85
CA ARG A 89 -5.14 7.70 4.05
C ARG A 89 -6.14 6.80 4.78
N LEU A 90 -6.15 5.49 4.51
CA LEU A 90 -7.00 4.54 5.23
C LEU A 90 -6.61 4.39 6.70
N LEU A 91 -5.30 4.34 6.98
CA LEU A 91 -4.79 4.23 8.34
C LEU A 91 -5.08 5.49 9.16
N ASP A 92 -4.95 6.67 8.54
CA ASP A 92 -5.23 7.95 9.20
C ASP A 92 -6.73 8.13 9.46
N ALA A 93 -7.59 7.71 8.55
CA ALA A 93 -9.04 7.76 8.70
C ALA A 93 -9.56 6.99 9.92
N GLN A 94 -8.86 5.97 10.41
CA GLN A 94 -9.27 5.19 11.58
C GLN A 94 -9.32 6.00 12.88
N ALA A 95 -8.56 7.09 12.97
CA ALA A 95 -8.54 7.97 14.13
C ALA A 95 -9.73 8.96 14.17
N GLU A 96 -10.48 9.12 13.06
CA GLU A 96 -11.44 10.20 12.81
C GLU A 96 -12.91 9.81 13.08
N GLY A 97 -13.17 8.66 13.70
CA GLY A 97 -14.53 8.21 14.05
C GLY A 97 -15.49 8.17 12.85
N ALA A 98 -16.63 8.85 12.96
CA ALA A 98 -17.66 8.85 11.90
C ALA A 98 -17.18 9.50 10.58
N GLU A 99 -16.39 10.57 10.65
CA GLU A 99 -15.79 11.19 9.46
C GLU A 99 -14.75 10.26 8.81
N GLY A 100 -14.01 9.50 9.60
CA GLY A 100 -13.08 8.49 9.12
C GLY A 100 -13.76 7.39 8.30
N CYS A 101 -15.00 7.01 8.63
CA CYS A 101 -15.78 6.05 7.84
C CYS A 101 -16.07 6.60 6.43
N LYS A 102 -16.43 7.88 6.33
CA LYS A 102 -16.66 8.55 5.06
C LYS A 102 -15.37 8.67 4.22
N MET A 103 -14.26 9.05 4.86
CA MET A 103 -12.93 9.10 4.20
C MET A 103 -12.53 7.71 3.69
N THR A 104 -12.71 6.66 4.48
CA THR A 104 -12.46 5.27 4.10
C THR A 104 -13.27 4.89 2.86
N SER A 105 -14.58 5.20 2.85
CA SER A 105 -15.46 4.92 1.70
C SER A 105 -14.97 5.64 0.43
N GLN A 106 -14.57 6.89 0.54
CA GLN A 106 -14.04 7.66 -0.59
C GLN A 106 -12.74 7.07 -1.16
N VAL A 107 -11.80 6.67 -0.29
CA VAL A 107 -10.54 6.04 -0.73
C VAL A 107 -10.82 4.72 -1.45
N LEU A 108 -11.71 3.89 -0.92
CA LEU A 108 -12.08 2.61 -1.54
C LEU A 108 -12.78 2.82 -2.89
N GLN A 109 -13.66 3.83 -3.00
CA GLN A 109 -14.33 4.16 -4.25
C GLN A 109 -13.34 4.66 -5.33
N GLN A 110 -12.41 5.52 -4.95
CA GLN A 110 -11.33 5.97 -5.85
C GLN A 110 -10.47 4.81 -6.32
N HIS A 111 -10.09 3.91 -5.41
CA HIS A 111 -9.31 2.73 -5.75
C HIS A 111 -10.05 1.78 -6.70
N ALA A 112 -11.35 1.56 -6.48
CA ALA A 112 -12.19 0.78 -7.39
C ALA A 112 -12.21 1.40 -8.80
N GLN A 113 -12.32 2.73 -8.92
CA GLN A 113 -12.24 3.42 -10.21
C GLN A 113 -10.89 3.22 -10.90
N HIS A 114 -9.78 3.29 -10.17
CA HIS A 114 -8.44 3.00 -10.74
C HIS A 114 -8.34 1.57 -11.28
N ILE A 115 -8.97 0.61 -10.60
CA ILE A 115 -9.04 -0.78 -11.09
C ILE A 115 -9.85 -0.87 -12.39
N GLU A 116 -11.00 -0.21 -12.48
CA GLU A 116 -11.83 -0.17 -13.70
C GLU A 116 -11.07 0.44 -14.88
N ASP A 117 -10.37 1.56 -14.66
CA ASP A 117 -9.53 2.21 -15.68
C ASP A 117 -8.43 1.25 -16.16
N ARG A 118 -7.82 0.51 -15.24
CA ARG A 118 -6.78 -0.48 -15.56
C ARG A 118 -7.34 -1.67 -16.35
N ILE A 119 -8.53 -2.13 -16.02
CA ILE A 119 -9.23 -3.18 -16.77
C ILE A 119 -9.51 -2.70 -18.22
N ALA A 120 -9.97 -1.47 -18.38
CA ALA A 120 -10.22 -0.90 -19.71
C ALA A 120 -8.93 -0.79 -20.54
N GLU A 121 -7.81 -0.37 -19.91
CA GLU A 121 -6.49 -0.32 -20.54
C GLU A 121 -6.01 -1.72 -20.97
N LEU A 122 -6.04 -2.68 -20.07
CA LEU A 122 -5.64 -4.06 -20.35
C LEU A 122 -6.52 -4.71 -21.44
N THR A 123 -7.80 -4.37 -21.47
CA THR A 123 -8.74 -4.86 -22.50
C THR A 123 -8.35 -4.31 -23.87
N ARG A 124 -7.98 -3.02 -23.98
CA ARG A 124 -7.48 -2.42 -25.22
C ARG A 124 -6.16 -3.06 -25.67
N LEU A 125 -5.22 -3.25 -24.75
CA LEU A 125 -3.95 -3.92 -25.05
C LEU A 125 -4.16 -5.35 -25.55
N LYS A 126 -5.08 -6.08 -24.93
CA LYS A 126 -5.45 -7.43 -25.35
C LYS A 126 -6.01 -7.41 -26.79
N SER A 127 -6.89 -6.45 -27.12
CA SER A 127 -7.45 -6.31 -28.47
C SER A 127 -6.34 -6.09 -29.50
N HIS A 128 -5.42 -5.16 -29.24
CA HIS A 128 -4.27 -4.92 -30.13
C HIS A 128 -3.41 -6.17 -30.34
N LEU A 129 -3.18 -6.97 -29.29
CA LEU A 129 -2.45 -8.23 -29.43
C LEU A 129 -3.21 -9.24 -30.30
N MET A 130 -4.53 -9.32 -30.17
CA MET A 130 -5.37 -10.19 -31.00
C MET A 130 -5.34 -9.76 -32.48
N ASP A 131 -5.37 -8.44 -32.72
CA ASP A 131 -5.26 -7.89 -34.08
C ASP A 131 -3.92 -8.24 -34.73
N LEU A 132 -2.81 -8.04 -33.99
CA LEU A 132 -1.46 -8.45 -34.45
C LEU A 132 -1.37 -9.95 -34.71
N MET A 133 -1.99 -10.78 -33.87
CA MET A 133 -2.02 -12.24 -34.08
C MET A 133 -2.81 -12.62 -35.33
N SER A 134 -3.91 -11.92 -35.63
CA SER A 134 -4.74 -12.18 -36.80
C SER A 134 -4.00 -11.89 -38.14
N MET A 135 -3.02 -10.98 -38.10
CA MET A 135 -2.17 -10.66 -39.26
C MET A 135 -1.11 -11.75 -39.54
N CYS A 136 -0.91 -12.68 -38.60
CA CYS A 136 0.07 -13.75 -38.71
C CYS A 136 -0.46 -14.88 -39.61
N ASN A 137 -0.31 -14.75 -40.92
CA ASN A 137 -0.55 -15.83 -41.86
C ASN A 137 0.72 -16.67 -42.01
N HIS A 138 0.66 -17.94 -41.59
CA HIS A 138 1.76 -18.89 -41.63
C HIS A 138 2.10 -19.31 -43.08
N THR A 139 2.40 -18.35 -43.97
CA THR A 139 2.82 -18.64 -45.32
C THR A 139 4.35 -18.82 -45.31
N PRO A 140 4.86 -20.02 -45.71
CA PRO A 140 6.29 -20.24 -45.79
C PRO A 140 6.90 -19.30 -46.84
N ASN A 141 8.08 -18.74 -46.53
CA ASN A 141 8.89 -17.85 -47.38
C ASN A 141 8.46 -16.38 -47.55
N THR A 142 7.58 -15.85 -46.70
CA THR A 142 7.27 -14.40 -46.71
C THR A 142 7.67 -13.75 -45.39
N THR A 143 8.06 -12.46 -45.43
CA THR A 143 8.30 -11.68 -44.20
C THR A 143 7.01 -11.64 -43.42
N CYS A 144 7.04 -12.04 -42.13
CA CYS A 144 5.87 -12.05 -41.26
C CYS A 144 5.27 -10.62 -41.13
N PRO A 145 4.02 -10.40 -41.58
CA PRO A 145 3.39 -9.08 -41.52
C PRO A 145 3.35 -8.49 -40.11
N THR A 146 3.18 -9.32 -39.09
CA THR A 146 3.20 -8.91 -37.68
C THR A 146 4.56 -8.37 -37.27
N GLN A 147 5.66 -9.03 -37.69
CA GLN A 147 7.02 -8.52 -37.42
C GLN A 147 7.32 -7.20 -38.14
N ALA A 148 6.77 -7.00 -39.33
CA ALA A 148 6.87 -5.73 -40.05
C ALA A 148 6.07 -4.63 -39.31
N ALA A 149 4.84 -4.90 -38.90
CA ALA A 149 4.02 -3.99 -38.13
C ALA A 149 4.65 -3.60 -36.80
N MET A 150 5.30 -4.53 -36.10
CA MET A 150 6.01 -4.25 -34.83
C MET A 150 7.24 -3.36 -34.98
N LYS A 151 7.80 -3.21 -36.21
CA LYS A 151 8.89 -2.28 -36.49
C LYS A 151 8.42 -0.86 -36.77
N ASP A 152 7.16 -0.71 -37.11
CA ASP A 152 6.55 0.60 -37.34
C ASP A 152 6.10 1.17 -35.98
N SER A 153 6.97 2.01 -35.37
CA SER A 153 6.73 2.63 -34.09
C SER A 153 5.47 3.52 -34.03
N ALA A 154 4.91 3.92 -35.18
CA ALA A 154 3.72 4.73 -35.28
C ALA A 154 2.47 3.99 -34.76
N LEU A 155 2.45 2.65 -34.78
CA LEU A 155 1.36 1.83 -34.26
C LEU A 155 1.34 1.70 -32.72
N PHE A 156 2.43 2.11 -32.04
CA PHE A 156 2.61 1.94 -30.59
C PHE A 156 2.69 3.27 -29.83
N ILE A 157 2.57 4.43 -30.51
CA ILE A 157 2.74 5.77 -29.89
C ILE A 157 1.41 6.34 -29.37
N GLU A 158 0.52 5.53 -28.88
CA GLU A 158 -0.39 5.94 -27.83
C GLU A 158 -0.03 5.22 -26.52
N ALA A 159 1.22 5.45 -26.08
CA ALA A 159 1.55 5.11 -24.72
C ALA A 159 0.67 5.98 -23.79
N PRO A 160 -0.13 5.39 -22.90
CA PRO A 160 -0.90 6.19 -21.96
C PRO A 160 0.06 7.04 -21.15
N THR A 161 -0.12 8.35 -21.20
CA THR A 161 0.50 9.31 -20.29
C THR A 161 -0.09 9.15 -18.89
N SER A 162 -0.11 7.95 -18.35
CA SER A 162 -0.41 7.73 -16.97
C SER A 162 0.91 7.61 -16.23
N ASN A 163 1.07 8.50 -15.27
CA ASN A 163 2.11 8.54 -14.27
C ASN A 163 2.12 7.22 -13.48
N GLN A 164 2.52 6.12 -14.15
CA GLN A 164 2.66 4.80 -13.55
C GLN A 164 3.95 4.80 -12.72
N ARG A 165 3.83 5.28 -11.48
CA ARG A 165 4.78 4.84 -10.45
C ARG A 165 4.61 3.33 -10.36
N ARG A 166 5.63 2.62 -10.84
CA ARG A 166 5.72 1.16 -10.77
C ARG A 166 5.59 0.77 -9.30
N HIS A 167 4.48 0.11 -8.97
CA HIS A 167 4.32 -0.55 -7.70
C HIS A 167 5.12 -1.86 -7.77
N ILE A 168 6.35 -1.82 -7.25
CA ILE A 168 7.13 -3.01 -6.91
C ILE A 168 6.92 -3.26 -5.42
#